data_7defeaff8189221d6379cbc4266b82db
#
_entry.id   7defeaff8189221d6379cbc4266b82db
#
_cell.length_a   1.000
_cell.length_b   1.000
_cell.length_c   1.000
_cell.angle_alpha   90.00
_cell.angle_beta   90.00
_cell.angle_gamma   90.00
#
_symmetry.space_group_name_H-M   'P 1'
#
loop_
_entity.id
_entity.type
_entity.pdbx_description
1 polymer ?
#
loop_
_entity_poly.entity_id
_entity_poly.type
_entity_poly.pdbx_seq_one_letter_code
_entity_poly.pdbx_strand_id
1 'polypeptide(L)'
;TTYQYVDRTDGSTTYTSNRIAEESLSMANGSVSFAYTYDSNGNITEIKKNSTPQVTYEYDSLGQLVREYNHETQLATVFVYDKSGNVTDRYTFTGFTAEVPISHLMACYPYGCIDEASYTYGSSGWGDLLTNYNGTSITYDASGNPKNWKGMLFVDWRGNRLTNLYFDTPDAEGIFFEYNADGIRTQKMYADRAGEVPVYTDVYTVDGSKILSEQRTDEETGNVIRTIYYVYDANGLPVGMKYNGVQYWYHKNMQGDVLGIMNANGVEVVSYAYDAWGKVLSVSGSLSSTVGAVNPFRYRGYYYDTETGWYYLNARYYDPNVGRFLSPDTILGANGGLQGYNLFAYCNNNPVMFADPSGMCYYLNEYYPGYYNIEDIPCWNPLPDYIVNPDDPSKLILCEHAKNLAGFIKGWETFNETFVPAIESGENEAIGYGYTIKAGANDELIKRATGTYRPSSITVEQADYLFWLSMAYGVNPKLKRGAASVGCVLPPRYTHEYNALLSVTYNSSRKYIELISDLNSGMNPMEAFKKTANGNVFYNGILKRRIAEANIYISGIYNHIH
;
A
#
# COMPACT_ATOMS: atom_id res chain seq x y z
N THR A 1 -21.64 -13.00 -2.68
CA THR A 1 -21.68 -12.05 -1.56
C THR A 1 -22.73 -10.99 -1.83
N THR A 2 -23.48 -10.60 -0.81
CA THR A 2 -24.45 -9.50 -0.83
C THR A 2 -24.06 -8.48 0.22
N TYR A 3 -24.36 -7.20 -0.04
CA TYR A 3 -24.01 -6.09 0.84
C TYR A 3 -25.24 -5.28 1.20
N GLN A 4 -25.34 -4.83 2.46
CA GLN A 4 -26.26 -3.82 2.94
C GLN A 4 -25.45 -2.62 3.42
N TYR A 5 -25.96 -1.42 3.23
CA TYR A 5 -25.25 -0.18 3.54
C TYR A 5 -25.92 0.55 4.70
N VAL A 6 -25.13 1.35 5.43
CA VAL A 6 -25.64 2.17 6.54
C VAL A 6 -26.53 3.29 6.02
N ASP A 7 -27.76 3.38 6.53
CA ASP A 7 -28.66 4.50 6.27
C ASP A 7 -28.44 5.63 7.27
N ARG A 8 -28.46 6.87 6.77
CA ARG A 8 -28.46 8.10 7.56
C ARG A 8 -29.75 8.86 7.31
N THR A 9 -30.38 9.34 8.38
CA THR A 9 -31.60 10.15 8.31
C THR A 9 -31.30 11.58 8.71
N ASP A 10 -31.64 12.56 7.84
CA ASP A 10 -31.61 13.98 8.12
C ASP A 10 -33.02 14.52 7.98
N GLY A 11 -33.64 14.89 9.10
CA GLY A 11 -35.04 15.25 9.16
C GLY A 11 -35.96 14.11 8.71
N SER A 12 -36.67 14.30 7.60
CA SER A 12 -37.57 13.29 7.02
C SER A 12 -36.96 12.51 5.85
N THR A 13 -35.72 12.80 5.47
CA THR A 13 -35.06 12.18 4.32
C THR A 13 -34.00 11.18 4.80
N THR A 14 -34.10 9.94 4.32
CA THR A 14 -33.11 8.89 4.56
C THR A 14 -32.18 8.79 3.36
N TYR A 15 -30.88 8.82 3.60
CA TYR A 15 -29.81 8.65 2.62
C TYR A 15 -29.05 7.38 2.94
N THR A 16 -28.84 6.53 1.95
CA THR A 16 -27.94 5.38 2.10
C THR A 16 -26.50 5.87 1.96
N SER A 17 -25.68 5.60 2.97
CA SER A 17 -24.24 5.91 2.91
C SER A 17 -23.51 4.85 2.07
N ASN A 18 -22.24 5.09 1.76
CA ASN A 18 -21.35 4.10 1.12
C ASN A 18 -20.74 3.10 2.11
N ARG A 19 -21.04 3.21 3.41
CA ARG A 19 -20.53 2.29 4.44
C ARG A 19 -21.33 1.01 4.47
N ILE A 20 -20.65 -0.13 4.47
CA ILE A 20 -21.28 -1.44 4.58
C ILE A 20 -21.78 -1.65 6.01
N ALA A 21 -23.07 -1.86 6.18
CA ALA A 21 -23.67 -2.24 7.45
C ALA A 21 -23.56 -3.75 7.68
N GLU A 22 -23.77 -4.54 6.62
CA GLU A 22 -23.68 -6.00 6.67
C GLU A 22 -23.24 -6.55 5.31
N GLU A 23 -22.39 -7.55 5.35
CA GLU A 23 -22.09 -8.40 4.20
C GLU A 23 -22.50 -9.84 4.51
N SER A 24 -22.99 -10.57 3.51
CA SER A 24 -23.40 -11.95 3.64
C SER A 24 -22.87 -12.80 2.50
N LEU A 25 -22.30 -13.95 2.82
CA LEU A 25 -21.79 -14.94 1.88
C LEU A 25 -22.58 -16.24 2.02
N SER A 26 -23.13 -16.72 0.89
CA SER A 26 -23.74 -18.06 0.81
C SER A 26 -22.72 -19.08 0.33
N MET A 27 -22.58 -20.17 1.06
CA MET A 27 -21.70 -21.29 0.77
C MET A 27 -22.52 -22.59 0.70
N ALA A 28 -21.94 -23.65 0.15
CA ALA A 28 -22.65 -24.93 0.03
C ALA A 28 -23.00 -25.59 1.38
N ASN A 29 -22.21 -25.31 2.41
CA ASN A 29 -22.37 -25.80 3.79
C ASN A 29 -22.96 -24.80 4.77
N GLY A 30 -23.58 -23.70 4.28
CA GLY A 30 -24.23 -22.68 5.09
C GLY A 30 -24.01 -21.28 4.58
N SER A 31 -24.45 -20.28 5.35
CA SER A 31 -24.19 -18.89 5.08
C SER A 31 -23.50 -18.26 6.28
N VAL A 32 -22.71 -17.22 6.01
CA VAL A 32 -22.09 -16.39 7.04
C VAL A 32 -22.39 -14.92 6.75
N SER A 33 -22.71 -14.16 7.79
CA SER A 33 -22.82 -12.69 7.69
C SER A 33 -21.88 -12.01 8.67
N PHE A 34 -21.39 -10.81 8.26
CA PHE A 34 -20.63 -9.91 9.09
C PHE A 34 -21.34 -8.56 9.12
N ALA A 35 -21.68 -8.09 10.32
CA ALA A 35 -22.28 -6.79 10.54
C ALA A 35 -21.28 -5.85 11.22
N TYR A 36 -21.26 -4.58 10.81
CA TYR A 36 -20.30 -3.56 11.22
C TYR A 36 -21.01 -2.38 11.86
N THR A 37 -20.49 -1.91 12.99
CA THR A 37 -20.88 -0.65 13.62
C THR A 37 -19.73 0.35 13.54
N TYR A 38 -20.07 1.64 13.50
CA TYR A 38 -19.10 2.71 13.27
C TYR A 38 -19.25 3.83 14.30
N ASP A 39 -18.14 4.48 14.64
CA ASP A 39 -18.15 5.73 15.41
C ASP A 39 -18.53 6.93 14.51
N SER A 40 -18.60 8.14 15.08
CA SER A 40 -18.89 9.36 14.34
C SER A 40 -17.83 9.73 13.29
N ASN A 41 -16.58 9.29 13.49
CA ASN A 41 -15.45 9.50 12.55
C ASN A 41 -15.45 8.47 11.43
N GLY A 42 -16.25 7.40 11.57
CA GLY A 42 -16.37 6.33 10.61
C GLY A 42 -15.47 5.14 10.86
N ASN A 43 -14.79 5.06 11.97
CA ASN A 43 -14.03 3.89 12.33
C ASN A 43 -14.97 2.75 12.75
N ILE A 44 -14.64 1.52 12.36
CA ILE A 44 -15.37 0.32 12.80
C ILE A 44 -15.15 0.13 14.29
N THR A 45 -16.23 0.11 15.08
CA THR A 45 -16.19 -0.09 16.53
C THR A 45 -16.58 -1.51 16.94
N GLU A 46 -17.34 -2.23 16.12
CA GLU A 46 -17.71 -3.61 16.40
C GLU A 46 -17.89 -4.40 15.10
N ILE A 47 -17.46 -5.64 15.12
CA ILE A 47 -17.75 -6.64 14.06
C ILE A 47 -18.51 -7.79 14.70
N LYS A 48 -19.68 -8.14 14.13
CA LYS A 48 -20.48 -9.32 14.49
C LYS A 48 -20.41 -10.34 13.37
N LYS A 49 -20.32 -11.63 13.74
CA LYS A 49 -20.46 -12.75 12.82
C LYS A 49 -21.76 -13.48 13.14
N ASN A 50 -22.68 -13.58 12.17
CA ASN A 50 -24.00 -14.18 12.36
C ASN A 50 -24.71 -13.59 13.60
N SER A 51 -24.71 -12.27 13.73
CA SER A 51 -25.27 -11.49 14.84
C SER A 51 -24.53 -11.65 16.20
N THR A 52 -23.49 -12.46 16.29
CA THR A 52 -22.70 -12.63 17.54
C THR A 52 -21.47 -11.74 17.50
N PRO A 53 -21.24 -10.89 18.52
CA PRO A 53 -20.04 -10.07 18.61
C PRO A 53 -18.76 -10.91 18.50
N GLN A 54 -17.84 -10.49 17.63
CA GLN A 54 -16.53 -11.13 17.45
C GLN A 54 -15.44 -10.25 18.04
N VAL A 55 -15.46 -8.97 17.73
CA VAL A 55 -14.43 -8.03 18.15
C VAL A 55 -15.03 -6.64 18.33
N THR A 56 -14.52 -5.91 19.33
CA THR A 56 -14.84 -4.51 19.60
C THR A 56 -13.56 -3.69 19.61
N TYR A 57 -13.59 -2.49 19.04
CA TYR A 57 -12.45 -1.60 18.88
C TYR A 57 -12.69 -0.24 19.52
N GLU A 58 -11.64 0.37 20.08
CA GLU A 58 -11.62 1.76 20.51
C GLU A 58 -10.44 2.51 19.88
N TYR A 59 -10.66 3.80 19.63
CA TYR A 59 -9.71 4.69 19.00
C TYR A 59 -9.48 5.94 19.84
N ASP A 60 -8.28 6.51 19.72
CA ASP A 60 -8.00 7.83 20.30
C ASP A 60 -8.52 8.97 19.41
N SER A 61 -8.26 10.20 19.82
CA SER A 61 -8.67 11.40 19.08
C SER A 61 -7.95 11.59 17.72
N LEU A 62 -6.84 10.88 17.49
CA LEU A 62 -6.09 10.85 16.23
C LEU A 62 -6.54 9.70 15.33
N GLY A 63 -7.51 8.88 15.78
CA GLY A 63 -8.00 7.71 15.07
C GLY A 63 -7.09 6.48 15.18
N GLN A 64 -6.10 6.48 16.10
CA GLN A 64 -5.25 5.33 16.34
C GLN A 64 -5.99 4.27 17.15
N LEU A 65 -5.81 3.00 16.82
CA LEU A 65 -6.41 1.88 17.55
C LEU A 65 -5.76 1.76 18.94
N VAL A 66 -6.52 2.05 19.99
CA VAL A 66 -6.03 1.97 21.39
C VAL A 66 -6.50 0.73 22.12
N ARG A 67 -7.57 0.08 21.66
CA ARG A 67 -8.02 -1.20 22.21
C ARG A 67 -8.68 -2.09 21.17
N GLU A 68 -8.37 -3.38 21.24
CA GLU A 68 -9.09 -4.49 20.64
C GLU A 68 -9.61 -5.41 21.75
N TYR A 69 -10.90 -5.75 21.72
CA TYR A 69 -11.47 -6.77 22.59
C TYR A 69 -12.03 -7.91 21.74
N ASN A 70 -11.42 -9.08 21.87
CA ASN A 70 -11.87 -10.30 21.19
C ASN A 70 -12.87 -11.06 22.07
N HIS A 71 -14.12 -11.17 21.61
CA HIS A 71 -15.21 -11.79 22.36
C HIS A 71 -15.11 -13.30 22.44
N GLU A 72 -14.44 -13.96 21.48
CA GLU A 72 -14.25 -15.41 21.50
C GLU A 72 -13.24 -15.84 22.56
N THR A 73 -12.10 -15.13 22.62
CA THR A 73 -11.02 -15.40 23.58
C THR A 73 -11.19 -14.65 24.89
N GLN A 74 -12.08 -13.68 24.96
CA GLN A 74 -12.29 -12.76 26.08
C GLN A 74 -11.00 -12.01 26.49
N LEU A 75 -10.21 -11.62 25.48
CA LEU A 75 -8.97 -10.88 25.67
C LEU A 75 -9.14 -9.43 25.26
N ALA A 76 -8.64 -8.52 26.12
CA ALA A 76 -8.52 -7.09 25.82
C ALA A 76 -7.06 -6.74 25.56
N THR A 77 -6.72 -6.32 24.32
CA THR A 77 -5.39 -5.83 23.97
C THR A 77 -5.40 -4.30 23.93
N VAL A 78 -4.54 -3.66 24.69
CA VAL A 78 -4.40 -2.21 24.80
C VAL A 78 -3.07 -1.79 24.18
N PHE A 79 -3.09 -0.72 23.36
CA PHE A 79 -1.93 -0.13 22.69
C PHE A 79 -1.69 1.27 23.26
N VAL A 80 -0.44 1.56 23.59
CA VAL A 80 0.00 2.87 24.08
C VAL A 80 0.94 3.48 23.06
N TYR A 81 0.74 4.77 22.77
CA TYR A 81 1.51 5.48 21.77
C TYR A 81 2.25 6.68 22.35
N ASP A 82 3.41 7.00 21.79
CA ASP A 82 4.06 8.28 22.01
C ASP A 82 3.45 9.38 21.11
N LYS A 83 3.95 10.61 21.24
CA LYS A 83 3.47 11.77 20.44
C LYS A 83 3.78 11.69 18.94
N SER A 84 4.68 10.81 18.54
CA SER A 84 5.06 10.56 17.16
C SER A 84 4.27 9.40 16.53
N GLY A 85 3.34 8.79 17.29
CA GLY A 85 2.57 7.63 16.87
C GLY A 85 3.36 6.32 16.90
N ASN A 86 4.46 6.24 17.64
CA ASN A 86 5.13 4.96 17.89
C ASN A 86 4.41 4.22 19.00
N VAL A 87 4.16 2.92 18.82
CA VAL A 87 3.67 2.05 19.90
C VAL A 87 4.77 1.94 20.95
N THR A 88 4.53 2.36 22.18
CA THR A 88 5.50 2.23 23.30
C THR A 88 5.28 0.97 24.10
N ASP A 89 4.02 0.55 24.21
CA ASP A 89 3.65 -0.63 24.98
C ASP A 89 2.39 -1.27 24.39
N ARG A 90 2.32 -2.59 24.53
CA ARG A 90 1.13 -3.38 24.25
C ARG A 90 0.86 -4.30 25.45
N TYR A 91 -0.36 -4.29 25.94
CA TYR A 91 -0.80 -5.12 27.06
C TYR A 91 -2.00 -5.97 26.65
N THR A 92 -1.99 -7.25 26.97
CA THR A 92 -3.15 -8.14 26.77
C THR A 92 -3.66 -8.62 28.11
N PHE A 93 -4.92 -8.32 28.41
CA PHE A 93 -5.60 -8.65 29.66
C PHE A 93 -6.64 -9.74 29.45
N THR A 94 -6.82 -10.58 30.48
CA THR A 94 -7.90 -11.56 30.60
C THR A 94 -8.73 -11.30 31.84
N GLY A 95 -9.97 -11.82 31.89
CA GLY A 95 -10.86 -11.68 33.02
C GLY A 95 -11.62 -10.36 33.09
N PHE A 96 -11.61 -9.57 32.02
CA PHE A 96 -12.36 -8.32 31.90
C PHE A 96 -13.35 -8.43 30.72
N THR A 97 -14.44 -7.64 30.78
CA THR A 97 -15.42 -7.56 29.71
C THR A 97 -15.12 -6.38 28.77
N ALA A 98 -15.81 -6.33 27.62
CA ALA A 98 -15.62 -5.27 26.61
C ALA A 98 -15.95 -3.86 27.15
N GLU A 99 -16.84 -3.75 28.14
CA GLU A 99 -17.31 -2.49 28.70
C GLU A 99 -16.33 -1.89 29.74
N VAL A 100 -15.32 -2.66 30.17
CA VAL A 100 -14.34 -2.16 31.16
C VAL A 100 -13.45 -1.10 30.51
N PRO A 101 -13.41 0.14 31.05
CA PRO A 101 -12.59 1.21 30.42
C PRO A 101 -11.10 0.87 30.44
N ILE A 102 -10.35 1.35 29.44
CA ILE A 102 -8.89 1.20 29.35
C ILE A 102 -8.20 1.70 30.61
N SER A 103 -8.65 2.84 31.18
CA SER A 103 -8.11 3.40 32.40
C SER A 103 -8.20 2.44 33.61
N HIS A 104 -9.25 1.62 33.66
CA HIS A 104 -9.41 0.60 34.70
C HIS A 104 -8.47 -0.60 34.45
N LEU A 105 -8.37 -1.08 33.22
CA LEU A 105 -7.42 -2.14 32.85
C LEU A 105 -6.00 -1.75 33.24
N MET A 106 -5.57 -0.54 32.86
CA MET A 106 -4.24 -0.03 33.19
C MET A 106 -4.02 0.19 34.69
N ALA A 107 -5.07 0.57 35.45
CA ALA A 107 -4.99 0.68 36.90
C ALA A 107 -4.89 -0.69 37.61
N CYS A 108 -5.37 -1.76 36.95
CA CYS A 108 -5.26 -3.13 37.47
C CYS A 108 -3.90 -3.77 37.18
N TYR A 109 -3.10 -3.21 36.25
CA TYR A 109 -1.79 -3.77 35.89
C TYR A 109 -0.89 -3.99 37.14
N PRO A 110 -0.20 -5.13 37.28
CA PRO A 110 -0.10 -6.26 36.33
C PRO A 110 -1.22 -7.32 36.42
N TYR A 111 -2.23 -7.11 37.29
CA TYR A 111 -3.31 -8.08 37.49
C TYR A 111 -4.12 -8.28 36.19
N GLY A 112 -4.32 -9.55 35.81
CA GLY A 112 -5.02 -9.92 34.59
C GLY A 112 -4.23 -9.72 33.32
N CYS A 113 -3.04 -9.11 33.36
CA CYS A 113 -2.15 -9.00 32.23
C CYS A 113 -1.48 -10.37 31.97
N ILE A 114 -1.67 -10.93 30.78
CA ILE A 114 -1.16 -12.26 30.38
C ILE A 114 -0.08 -12.18 29.30
N ASP A 115 0.02 -11.05 28.62
CA ASP A 115 1.06 -10.77 27.61
C ASP A 115 1.33 -9.27 27.60
N GLU A 116 2.61 -8.91 27.48
CA GLU A 116 3.05 -7.53 27.32
C GLU A 116 4.18 -7.43 26.32
N ALA A 117 4.24 -6.32 25.62
CA ALA A 117 5.36 -5.99 24.78
C ALA A 117 5.78 -4.54 25.02
N SER A 118 7.07 -4.32 25.23
CA SER A 118 7.66 -3.00 25.40
C SER A 118 8.54 -2.63 24.21
N TYR A 119 8.46 -1.36 23.81
CA TYR A 119 9.13 -0.81 22.65
C TYR A 119 9.98 0.38 23.07
N THR A 120 11.25 0.40 22.70
CA THR A 120 12.11 1.55 22.95
C THR A 120 12.62 2.09 21.62
N TYR A 121 12.56 3.40 21.46
CA TYR A 121 12.95 4.09 20.26
C TYR A 121 14.23 4.91 20.43
N GLY A 122 14.87 5.29 19.31
CA GLY A 122 16.06 6.13 19.33
C GLY A 122 15.81 7.49 19.97
N SER A 123 16.72 7.94 20.83
CA SER A 123 16.62 9.23 21.53
C SER A 123 17.37 10.36 20.81
N SER A 124 18.13 10.04 19.76
CA SER A 124 18.93 11.00 18.98
C SER A 124 18.87 10.67 17.49
N GLY A 125 18.82 11.67 16.64
CA GLY A 125 18.71 11.49 15.20
C GLY A 125 17.29 11.09 14.79
N TRP A 126 17.13 9.88 14.25
CA TRP A 126 15.85 9.36 13.74
C TRP A 126 15.06 8.70 14.88
N GLY A 127 14.10 9.44 15.45
CA GLY A 127 13.33 9.03 16.63
C GLY A 127 12.40 7.83 16.47
N ASP A 128 12.08 7.43 15.21
CA ASP A 128 11.14 6.33 14.94
C ASP A 128 11.83 4.96 14.80
N LEU A 129 13.17 4.89 14.95
CA LEU A 129 13.92 3.63 14.92
C LEU A 129 13.63 2.85 16.21
N LEU A 130 13.05 1.67 16.09
CA LEU A 130 12.80 0.74 17.19
C LEU A 130 14.13 0.11 17.64
N THR A 131 14.75 0.65 18.67
CA THR A 131 16.08 0.22 19.14
C THR A 131 16.03 -0.95 20.10
N ASN A 132 14.87 -1.21 20.71
CA ASN A 132 14.66 -2.40 21.55
C ASN A 132 13.21 -2.85 21.49
N TYR A 133 13.01 -4.16 21.39
CA TYR A 133 11.71 -4.81 21.49
C TYR A 133 11.80 -5.99 22.47
N ASN A 134 11.06 -5.91 23.59
CA ASN A 134 11.06 -6.93 24.65
C ASN A 134 12.46 -7.35 25.11
N GLY A 135 13.37 -6.39 25.29
CA GLY A 135 14.74 -6.65 25.69
C GLY A 135 15.69 -7.01 24.54
N THR A 136 15.19 -7.31 23.33
CA THR A 136 16.04 -7.56 22.16
C THR A 136 16.47 -6.24 21.53
N SER A 137 17.78 -5.99 21.49
CA SER A 137 18.36 -4.80 20.86
C SER A 137 18.31 -4.91 19.34
N ILE A 138 17.87 -3.85 18.66
CA ILE A 138 17.79 -3.73 17.21
C ILE A 138 18.73 -2.62 16.75
N THR A 139 19.57 -2.93 15.76
CA THR A 139 20.51 -1.98 15.15
C THR A 139 20.18 -1.76 13.70
N TYR A 140 20.57 -0.60 13.17
CA TYR A 140 20.19 -0.16 11.83
C TYR A 140 21.40 0.23 10.99
N ASP A 141 21.24 0.16 9.67
CA ASP A 141 22.16 0.79 8.72
C ASP A 141 21.91 2.30 8.60
N ALA A 142 22.70 2.98 7.77
CA ALA A 142 22.55 4.43 7.55
C ALA A 142 21.25 4.81 6.82
N SER A 143 20.58 3.87 6.18
CA SER A 143 19.30 4.05 5.48
C SER A 143 18.10 3.76 6.37
N GLY A 144 18.31 3.33 7.62
CA GLY A 144 17.25 2.97 8.57
C GLY A 144 16.72 1.54 8.39
N ASN A 145 17.40 0.69 7.64
CA ASN A 145 17.04 -0.72 7.58
C ASN A 145 17.63 -1.48 8.78
N PRO A 146 16.88 -2.39 9.42
CA PRO A 146 17.40 -3.17 10.53
C PRO A 146 18.47 -4.15 10.07
N LYS A 147 19.57 -4.25 10.84
CA LYS A 147 20.65 -5.24 10.63
C LYS A 147 20.39 -6.56 11.35
N ASN A 148 19.48 -6.55 12.30
CA ASN A 148 18.95 -7.68 13.02
C ASN A 148 17.51 -7.41 13.40
N TRP A 149 16.72 -8.45 13.67
CA TRP A 149 15.35 -8.37 14.12
C TRP A 149 15.10 -9.44 15.18
N LYS A 150 13.98 -9.38 15.88
CA LYS A 150 13.65 -10.40 16.90
C LYS A 150 13.74 -11.81 16.31
N GLY A 151 14.49 -12.69 16.97
CA GLY A 151 14.71 -14.07 16.51
C GLY A 151 15.60 -14.21 15.26
N MET A 152 16.29 -13.13 14.84
CA MET A 152 17.17 -13.14 13.68
C MET A 152 18.54 -12.57 14.03
N LEU A 153 19.60 -13.27 13.62
CA LEU A 153 20.99 -12.84 13.79
C LEU A 153 21.35 -11.70 12.88
N PHE A 154 21.00 -11.84 11.60
CA PHE A 154 21.27 -10.87 10.55
C PHE A 154 20.05 -10.64 9.69
N VAL A 155 19.96 -9.41 9.17
CA VAL A 155 19.02 -9.01 8.13
C VAL A 155 19.77 -8.09 7.19
N ASP A 156 19.97 -8.49 5.94
CA ASP A 156 20.75 -7.75 4.96
C ASP A 156 19.87 -7.12 3.90
N TRP A 157 20.28 -5.94 3.44
CA TRP A 157 19.50 -5.11 2.53
C TRP A 157 20.34 -4.61 1.35
N ARG A 158 19.71 -4.51 0.22
CA ARG A 158 20.24 -3.79 -0.95
C ARG A 158 19.33 -2.60 -1.26
N GLY A 159 19.70 -1.39 -0.78
CA GLY A 159 18.77 -0.29 -0.67
C GLY A 159 17.65 -0.65 0.31
N ASN A 160 16.39 -0.54 -0.07
CA ASN A 160 15.23 -0.91 0.76
C ASN A 160 14.73 -2.35 0.52
N ARG A 161 15.48 -3.18 -0.24
CA ARG A 161 15.11 -4.55 -0.54
C ARG A 161 15.84 -5.50 0.38
N LEU A 162 15.08 -6.33 1.08
CA LEU A 162 15.61 -7.42 1.90
C LEU A 162 16.24 -8.47 0.98
N THR A 163 17.54 -8.73 1.13
CA THR A 163 18.25 -9.73 0.30
C THR A 163 18.38 -11.07 0.98
N ASN A 164 18.67 -11.05 2.27
CA ASN A 164 18.77 -12.28 3.05
C ASN A 164 18.59 -11.99 4.54
N LEU A 165 18.22 -13.03 5.26
CA LEU A 165 18.17 -13.04 6.71
C LEU A 165 18.63 -14.40 7.24
N TYR A 166 19.10 -14.42 8.50
CA TYR A 166 19.48 -15.65 9.20
C TYR A 166 18.79 -15.69 10.56
N PHE A 167 18.20 -16.84 10.87
CA PHE A 167 17.55 -17.06 12.15
C PHE A 167 18.57 -17.24 13.28
N ASP A 168 18.19 -16.82 14.50
CA ASP A 168 18.95 -17.07 15.73
C ASP A 168 18.64 -18.48 16.25
N THR A 169 19.08 -19.46 15.48
CA THR A 169 18.93 -20.90 15.75
C THR A 169 20.30 -21.56 15.73
N PRO A 170 20.47 -22.76 16.33
CA PRO A 170 21.74 -23.46 16.33
C PRO A 170 22.32 -23.72 14.94
N ASP A 171 21.47 -23.95 13.95
CA ASP A 171 21.87 -24.20 12.57
C ASP A 171 21.91 -22.92 11.73
N ALA A 172 21.47 -21.77 12.28
CA ALA A 172 21.43 -20.46 11.64
C ALA A 172 20.85 -20.51 10.23
N GLU A 173 19.65 -21.15 10.11
CA GLU A 173 18.95 -21.24 8.83
C GLU A 173 18.79 -19.84 8.21
N GLY A 174 18.85 -19.77 6.88
CA GLY A 174 18.77 -18.52 6.14
C GLY A 174 17.67 -18.52 5.09
N ILE A 175 17.18 -17.31 4.79
CA ILE A 175 16.30 -17.06 3.65
C ILE A 175 16.97 -16.04 2.75
N PHE A 176 16.94 -16.30 1.45
CA PHE A 176 17.52 -15.45 0.40
C PHE A 176 16.42 -15.04 -0.57
N PHE A 177 16.44 -13.77 -0.98
CA PHE A 177 15.41 -13.20 -1.86
C PHE A 177 16.04 -12.60 -3.10
N GLU A 178 15.41 -12.83 -4.25
CA GLU A 178 15.74 -12.17 -5.51
C GLU A 178 14.57 -11.34 -6.02
N TYR A 179 14.90 -10.28 -6.73
CA TYR A 179 13.94 -9.29 -7.22
C TYR A 179 14.23 -8.97 -8.69
N ASN A 180 13.18 -8.69 -9.44
CA ASN A 180 13.32 -8.15 -10.80
C ASN A 180 13.74 -6.66 -10.77
N ALA A 181 13.89 -6.07 -11.95
CA ALA A 181 14.28 -4.66 -12.12
C ALA A 181 13.28 -3.67 -11.50
N ASP A 182 12.00 -4.04 -11.44
CA ASP A 182 10.95 -3.23 -10.81
C ASP A 182 10.89 -3.38 -9.29
N GLY A 183 11.71 -4.28 -8.71
CA GLY A 183 11.78 -4.51 -7.27
C GLY A 183 10.74 -5.49 -6.74
N ILE A 184 10.09 -6.23 -7.61
CA ILE A 184 9.15 -7.28 -7.22
C ILE A 184 9.90 -8.59 -7.04
N ARG A 185 9.63 -9.28 -5.95
CA ARG A 185 10.26 -10.55 -5.57
C ARG A 185 9.97 -11.63 -6.62
N THR A 186 11.04 -12.26 -7.14
CA THR A 186 10.97 -13.33 -8.14
C THR A 186 11.43 -14.67 -7.62
N GLN A 187 12.14 -14.69 -6.48
CA GLN A 187 12.61 -15.92 -5.88
C GLN A 187 12.73 -15.79 -4.36
N LYS A 188 12.49 -16.90 -3.66
CA LYS A 188 12.80 -17.09 -2.24
C LYS A 188 13.45 -18.47 -2.07
N MET A 189 14.66 -18.51 -1.55
CA MET A 189 15.39 -19.74 -1.23
C MET A 189 15.51 -19.87 0.28
N TYR A 190 15.18 -21.03 0.82
CA TYR A 190 15.43 -21.39 2.20
C TYR A 190 16.62 -22.35 2.25
N ALA A 191 17.56 -22.09 3.15
CA ALA A 191 18.76 -22.90 3.33
C ALA A 191 19.02 -23.15 4.82
N ASP A 192 19.58 -24.30 5.15
CA ASP A 192 20.08 -24.63 6.48
C ASP A 192 21.58 -24.30 6.62
N ARG A 193 22.14 -24.53 7.84
CA ARG A 193 23.57 -24.39 8.15
C ARG A 193 24.18 -23.08 7.68
N ALA A 194 23.67 -21.96 8.19
CA ALA A 194 24.10 -20.60 7.83
C ALA A 194 24.00 -20.29 6.33
N GLY A 195 23.03 -20.92 5.65
CA GLY A 195 22.79 -20.71 4.22
C GLY A 195 23.71 -21.52 3.29
N GLU A 196 24.49 -22.47 3.84
CA GLU A 196 25.42 -23.27 3.04
C GLU A 196 24.72 -24.39 2.26
N VAL A 197 23.57 -24.91 2.77
CA VAL A 197 22.85 -26.01 2.15
C VAL A 197 21.44 -25.57 1.78
N PRO A 198 21.15 -25.25 0.50
CA PRO A 198 19.81 -24.96 0.02
C PRO A 198 18.88 -26.16 0.26
N VAL A 199 17.70 -25.88 0.83
CA VAL A 199 16.68 -26.89 1.13
C VAL A 199 15.57 -26.83 0.07
N TYR A 200 15.04 -25.64 -0.18
CA TYR A 200 14.08 -25.44 -1.27
C TYR A 200 14.14 -24.02 -1.83
N THR A 201 13.71 -23.90 -3.06
CA THR A 201 13.53 -22.61 -3.74
C THR A 201 12.10 -22.44 -4.23
N ASP A 202 11.48 -21.32 -3.88
CA ASP A 202 10.24 -20.84 -4.46
C ASP A 202 10.56 -19.85 -5.58
N VAL A 203 10.10 -20.12 -6.80
CA VAL A 203 10.21 -19.24 -7.96
C VAL A 203 8.83 -18.66 -8.28
N TYR A 204 8.76 -17.34 -8.41
CA TYR A 204 7.52 -16.62 -8.67
C TYR A 204 7.45 -16.14 -10.11
N THR A 205 6.34 -16.44 -10.80
CA THR A 205 5.99 -15.76 -12.05
C THR A 205 5.17 -14.54 -11.70
N VAL A 206 5.61 -13.37 -12.13
CA VAL A 206 4.97 -12.09 -11.77
C VAL A 206 4.50 -11.32 -13.00
N ASP A 207 3.39 -10.58 -12.84
CA ASP A 207 2.89 -9.58 -13.79
C ASP A 207 2.66 -8.26 -13.05
N GLY A 208 3.50 -7.27 -13.34
CA GLY A 208 3.58 -6.07 -12.49
C GLY A 208 3.91 -6.44 -11.04
N SER A 209 3.03 -6.09 -10.11
CA SER A 209 3.15 -6.42 -8.68
C SER A 209 2.46 -7.73 -8.28
N LYS A 210 1.74 -8.39 -9.21
CA LYS A 210 0.98 -9.60 -8.94
C LYS A 210 1.83 -10.85 -9.09
N ILE A 211 1.76 -11.75 -8.15
CA ILE A 211 2.34 -13.10 -8.24
C ILE A 211 1.30 -13.99 -8.94
N LEU A 212 1.57 -14.39 -10.20
CA LEU A 212 0.65 -15.25 -10.96
C LEU A 212 0.79 -16.72 -10.59
N SER A 213 2.02 -17.15 -10.29
CA SER A 213 2.29 -18.52 -9.85
C SER A 213 3.51 -18.59 -8.96
N GLU A 214 3.55 -19.68 -8.19
CA GLU A 214 4.67 -20.06 -7.33
C GLU A 214 4.97 -21.54 -7.57
N GLN A 215 6.26 -21.85 -7.77
CA GLN A 215 6.74 -23.22 -7.86
C GLN A 215 7.85 -23.44 -6.84
N ARG A 216 7.65 -24.44 -5.96
CA ARG A 216 8.67 -24.86 -4.99
C ARG A 216 9.39 -26.07 -5.52
N THR A 217 10.72 -26.00 -5.56
CA THR A 217 11.63 -27.08 -5.91
C THR A 217 12.42 -27.49 -4.69
N ASP A 218 12.55 -28.76 -4.47
CA ASP A 218 13.48 -29.35 -3.50
C ASP A 218 14.89 -29.32 -4.08
N GLU A 219 15.82 -28.69 -3.39
CA GLU A 219 17.17 -28.45 -3.92
C GLU A 219 18.08 -29.68 -3.85
N GLU A 220 17.80 -30.64 -2.96
CA GLU A 220 18.54 -31.90 -2.90
C GLU A 220 18.20 -32.82 -4.08
N THR A 221 16.91 -32.93 -4.40
CA THR A 221 16.44 -33.88 -5.42
C THR A 221 16.17 -33.24 -6.78
N GLY A 222 16.06 -31.92 -6.86
CA GLY A 222 15.62 -31.17 -8.03
C GLY A 222 14.15 -31.37 -8.39
N ASN A 223 13.37 -32.03 -7.55
CA ASN A 223 11.96 -32.28 -7.81
C ASN A 223 11.07 -31.10 -7.43
N VAL A 224 10.06 -30.86 -8.26
CA VAL A 224 9.01 -29.89 -7.92
C VAL A 224 8.14 -30.46 -6.80
N ILE A 225 8.15 -29.80 -5.62
CA ILE A 225 7.36 -30.18 -4.45
C ILE A 225 5.91 -29.73 -4.61
N ARG A 226 5.71 -28.48 -5.10
CA ARG A 226 4.38 -27.90 -5.30
C ARG A 226 4.38 -26.85 -6.40
N THR A 227 3.19 -26.65 -6.99
CA THR A 227 2.90 -25.53 -7.87
C THR A 227 1.56 -24.93 -7.49
N ILE A 228 1.55 -23.60 -7.34
CA ILE A 228 0.35 -22.82 -7.05
C ILE A 228 0.17 -21.80 -8.17
N TYR A 229 -1.02 -21.69 -8.73
CA TYR A 229 -1.43 -20.60 -9.61
C TYR A 229 -2.48 -19.78 -8.88
N TYR A 230 -2.33 -18.46 -8.90
CA TYR A 230 -3.26 -17.55 -8.23
C TYR A 230 -4.29 -17.01 -9.22
N VAL A 231 -5.52 -16.83 -8.74
CA VAL A 231 -6.63 -16.28 -9.50
C VAL A 231 -6.98 -14.93 -8.93
N TYR A 232 -7.08 -13.95 -9.80
CA TYR A 232 -7.41 -12.56 -9.46
C TYR A 232 -8.74 -12.17 -10.08
N ASP A 233 -9.48 -11.27 -9.41
CA ASP A 233 -10.66 -10.63 -10.00
C ASP A 233 -10.25 -9.49 -10.96
N ALA A 234 -11.27 -8.84 -11.53
CA ALA A 234 -11.07 -7.72 -12.46
C ALA A 234 -10.38 -6.50 -11.79
N ASN A 235 -10.41 -6.43 -10.46
CA ASN A 235 -9.75 -5.37 -9.67
C ASN A 235 -8.33 -5.76 -9.25
N GLY A 236 -7.84 -6.95 -9.65
CA GLY A 236 -6.52 -7.44 -9.29
C GLY A 236 -6.40 -7.96 -7.85
N LEU A 237 -7.54 -8.21 -7.17
CA LEU A 237 -7.54 -8.84 -5.85
C LEU A 237 -7.46 -10.35 -5.97
N PRO A 238 -6.66 -11.04 -5.14
CA PRO A 238 -6.64 -12.49 -5.15
C PRO A 238 -8.00 -13.04 -4.70
N VAL A 239 -8.59 -13.91 -5.50
CA VAL A 239 -9.90 -14.53 -5.23
C VAL A 239 -9.83 -16.06 -5.10
N GLY A 240 -8.67 -16.66 -5.37
CA GLY A 240 -8.48 -18.09 -5.24
C GLY A 240 -7.12 -18.56 -5.70
N MET A 241 -6.91 -19.86 -5.62
CA MET A 241 -5.70 -20.50 -6.10
C MET A 241 -5.98 -21.88 -6.68
N LYS A 242 -5.11 -22.33 -7.58
CA LYS A 242 -5.04 -23.70 -8.04
C LYS A 242 -3.78 -24.34 -7.47
N TYR A 243 -3.93 -25.21 -6.48
CA TYR A 243 -2.84 -25.90 -5.80
C TYR A 243 -2.73 -27.33 -6.29
N ASN A 244 -1.58 -27.70 -6.86
CA ASN A 244 -1.32 -29.01 -7.44
C ASN A 244 -2.48 -29.54 -8.35
N GLY A 245 -3.04 -28.64 -9.16
CA GLY A 245 -4.11 -28.95 -10.10
C GLY A 245 -5.53 -28.84 -9.56
N VAL A 246 -5.72 -28.65 -8.25
CA VAL A 246 -7.05 -28.53 -7.60
C VAL A 246 -7.39 -27.06 -7.38
N GLN A 247 -8.61 -26.64 -7.79
CA GLN A 247 -9.09 -25.26 -7.65
C GLN A 247 -9.67 -25.03 -6.26
N TYR A 248 -9.30 -23.87 -5.65
CA TYR A 248 -9.81 -23.34 -4.39
C TYR A 248 -10.18 -21.88 -4.54
N TRP A 249 -11.16 -21.40 -3.73
CA TRP A 249 -11.65 -20.03 -3.75
C TRP A 249 -11.54 -19.40 -2.37
N TYR A 250 -11.20 -18.12 -2.30
CA TYR A 250 -11.09 -17.39 -1.04
C TYR A 250 -12.45 -16.85 -0.60
N HIS A 251 -12.73 -17.04 0.68
CA HIS A 251 -13.75 -16.32 1.42
C HIS A 251 -13.08 -15.13 2.08
N LYS A 252 -13.48 -13.89 1.73
CA LYS A 252 -12.93 -12.66 2.26
C LYS A 252 -14.01 -11.82 2.93
N ASN A 253 -13.63 -11.05 3.97
CA ASN A 253 -14.46 -9.97 4.51
C ASN A 253 -14.32 -8.68 3.67
N MET A 254 -15.12 -7.67 3.99
CA MET A 254 -15.05 -6.37 3.32
C MET A 254 -13.67 -5.69 3.43
N GLN A 255 -12.90 -6.05 4.44
CA GLN A 255 -11.57 -5.52 4.68
C GLN A 255 -10.49 -6.22 3.82
N GLY A 256 -10.86 -7.25 3.04
CA GLY A 256 -9.97 -8.00 2.16
C GLY A 256 -9.22 -9.14 2.85
N ASP A 257 -9.47 -9.40 4.14
CA ASP A 257 -8.87 -10.52 4.84
C ASP A 257 -9.40 -11.84 4.27
N VAL A 258 -8.51 -12.76 3.95
CA VAL A 258 -8.91 -14.13 3.60
C VAL A 258 -9.29 -14.84 4.90
N LEU A 259 -10.59 -14.93 5.16
CA LEU A 259 -11.14 -15.59 6.35
C LEU A 259 -11.27 -17.09 6.17
N GLY A 260 -11.29 -17.58 4.93
CA GLY A 260 -11.40 -19.00 4.66
C GLY A 260 -11.09 -19.36 3.22
N ILE A 261 -11.00 -20.68 2.99
CA ILE A 261 -10.79 -21.25 1.67
C ILE A 261 -11.89 -22.28 1.42
N MET A 262 -12.56 -22.14 0.28
CA MET A 262 -13.58 -23.05 -0.21
C MET A 262 -13.00 -23.97 -1.28
N ASN A 263 -13.44 -25.23 -1.30
CA ASN A 263 -13.18 -26.15 -2.40
C ASN A 263 -14.06 -25.85 -3.63
N ALA A 264 -13.88 -26.58 -4.72
CA ALA A 264 -14.65 -26.40 -5.96
C ALA A 264 -16.17 -26.59 -5.80
N ASN A 265 -16.61 -27.27 -4.73
CA ASN A 265 -18.04 -27.49 -4.43
C ASN A 265 -18.62 -26.37 -3.54
N GLY A 266 -17.86 -25.31 -3.24
CA GLY A 266 -18.30 -24.21 -2.38
C GLY A 266 -18.35 -24.55 -0.88
N VAL A 267 -17.68 -25.63 -0.45
CA VAL A 267 -17.56 -26.01 0.97
C VAL A 267 -16.30 -25.39 1.55
N GLU A 268 -16.42 -24.64 2.64
CA GLU A 268 -15.27 -24.12 3.37
C GLU A 268 -14.47 -25.27 4.00
N VAL A 269 -13.19 -25.33 3.67
CA VAL A 269 -12.25 -26.39 4.08
C VAL A 269 -11.08 -25.85 4.93
N VAL A 270 -10.87 -24.53 4.93
CA VAL A 270 -9.92 -23.83 5.79
C VAL A 270 -10.59 -22.59 6.33
N SER A 271 -10.33 -22.24 7.59
CA SER A 271 -10.71 -20.99 8.22
C SER A 271 -9.51 -20.36 8.92
N TYR A 272 -9.36 -19.03 8.80
CA TYR A 272 -8.31 -18.22 9.43
C TYR A 272 -8.94 -17.23 10.41
N ALA A 273 -8.23 -16.95 11.50
CA ALA A 273 -8.52 -15.84 12.40
C ALA A 273 -7.28 -14.97 12.58
N TYR A 274 -7.49 -13.66 12.68
CA TYR A 274 -6.45 -12.65 12.85
C TYR A 274 -6.80 -11.69 13.98
N ASP A 275 -5.80 -11.07 14.60
CA ASP A 275 -6.00 -9.84 15.38
C ASP A 275 -6.12 -8.62 14.45
N ALA A 276 -6.38 -7.46 14.99
CA ALA A 276 -6.51 -6.21 14.22
C ALA A 276 -5.25 -5.88 13.38
N TRP A 277 -4.08 -6.30 13.82
CA TRP A 277 -2.80 -6.05 13.16
C TRP A 277 -2.39 -7.13 12.15
N GLY A 278 -3.22 -8.16 12.00
CA GLY A 278 -2.97 -9.24 11.03
C GLY A 278 -2.14 -10.40 11.54
N LYS A 279 -1.84 -10.46 12.86
CA LYS A 279 -1.25 -11.66 13.44
C LYS A 279 -2.21 -12.82 13.28
N VAL A 280 -1.73 -13.93 12.72
CA VAL A 280 -2.53 -15.15 12.57
C VAL A 280 -2.75 -15.76 13.95
N LEU A 281 -4.01 -15.78 14.40
CA LEU A 281 -4.42 -16.36 15.69
C LEU A 281 -4.70 -17.85 15.57
N SER A 282 -5.34 -18.27 14.47
CA SER A 282 -5.62 -19.68 14.23
C SER A 282 -5.77 -20.00 12.74
N VAL A 283 -5.47 -21.26 12.40
CA VAL A 283 -5.77 -21.88 11.11
C VAL A 283 -6.47 -23.20 11.39
N SER A 284 -7.71 -23.34 10.97
CA SER A 284 -8.57 -24.50 11.27
C SER A 284 -9.26 -25.03 10.01
N GLY A 285 -10.00 -26.12 10.12
CA GLY A 285 -10.70 -26.78 9.02
C GLY A 285 -10.04 -28.06 8.54
N SER A 286 -10.73 -28.80 7.67
CA SER A 286 -10.32 -30.14 7.21
C SER A 286 -9.03 -30.18 6.39
N LEU A 287 -8.66 -29.06 5.75
CA LEU A 287 -7.45 -28.92 4.95
C LEU A 287 -6.49 -27.85 5.54
N SER A 288 -6.61 -27.53 6.84
CA SER A 288 -5.78 -26.50 7.49
C SER A 288 -4.29 -26.79 7.43
N SER A 289 -3.88 -28.06 7.63
CA SER A 289 -2.47 -28.48 7.60
C SER A 289 -1.87 -28.66 6.21
N THR A 290 -2.69 -28.61 5.16
CA THR A 290 -2.28 -28.75 3.76
C THR A 290 -2.53 -27.45 2.99
N VAL A 291 -3.73 -27.26 2.47
CA VAL A 291 -4.12 -26.07 1.71
C VAL A 291 -4.00 -24.79 2.54
N GLY A 292 -4.41 -24.85 3.81
CA GLY A 292 -4.31 -23.73 4.74
C GLY A 292 -2.87 -23.33 5.09
N ALA A 293 -2.00 -24.32 5.21
CA ALA A 293 -0.58 -24.08 5.51
C ALA A 293 0.17 -23.46 4.32
N VAL A 294 -0.14 -23.90 3.09
CA VAL A 294 0.59 -23.44 1.88
C VAL A 294 0.02 -22.16 1.28
N ASN A 295 -1.23 -21.77 1.61
CA ASN A 295 -1.81 -20.54 1.11
C ASN A 295 -1.08 -19.32 1.70
N PRO A 296 -0.44 -18.48 0.86
CA PRO A 296 0.25 -17.29 1.36
C PRO A 296 -0.67 -16.07 1.48
N PHE A 297 -1.77 -15.98 0.70
CA PHE A 297 -2.65 -14.83 0.77
C PHE A 297 -3.56 -14.91 2.01
N ARG A 298 -3.35 -13.99 2.96
CA ARG A 298 -4.02 -14.01 4.27
C ARG A 298 -4.62 -12.63 4.60
N TYR A 299 -4.20 -12.00 5.70
CA TYR A 299 -4.65 -10.69 6.15
C TYR A 299 -4.53 -9.65 5.03
N ARG A 300 -5.58 -8.91 4.74
CA ARG A 300 -5.69 -7.91 3.65
C ARG A 300 -5.37 -8.46 2.25
N GLY A 301 -5.32 -9.79 2.10
CA GLY A 301 -4.86 -10.43 0.86
C GLY A 301 -3.35 -10.28 0.62
N TYR A 302 -2.56 -9.94 1.64
CA TYR A 302 -1.10 -9.84 1.54
C TYR A 302 -0.44 -11.21 1.50
N TYR A 303 0.74 -11.26 0.91
CA TYR A 303 1.54 -12.47 0.84
C TYR A 303 2.26 -12.72 2.18
N TYR A 304 1.91 -13.79 2.88
CA TYR A 304 2.46 -14.19 4.17
C TYR A 304 3.61 -15.17 3.99
N ASP A 305 4.79 -14.81 4.47
CA ASP A 305 5.95 -15.71 4.55
C ASP A 305 5.89 -16.48 5.87
N THR A 306 5.57 -17.78 5.79
CA THR A 306 5.36 -18.65 6.97
C THR A 306 6.61 -18.82 7.81
N GLU A 307 7.78 -18.75 7.20
CA GLU A 307 9.08 -18.93 7.84
C GLU A 307 9.40 -17.77 8.80
N THR A 308 9.01 -16.54 8.43
CA THR A 308 9.27 -15.33 9.23
C THR A 308 8.07 -14.89 10.05
N GLY A 309 6.86 -15.24 9.59
CA GLY A 309 5.62 -14.69 10.11
C GLY A 309 5.36 -13.25 9.66
N TRP A 310 6.04 -12.79 8.61
CA TRP A 310 5.88 -11.46 8.05
C TRP A 310 5.00 -11.45 6.80
N TYR A 311 4.46 -10.29 6.50
CA TYR A 311 3.80 -10.04 5.23
C TYR A 311 4.73 -9.31 4.27
N TYR A 312 4.82 -9.81 3.04
CA TYR A 312 5.48 -9.14 1.93
C TYR A 312 4.48 -8.24 1.21
N LEU A 313 4.67 -6.93 1.32
CA LEU A 313 3.82 -5.90 0.72
C LEU A 313 4.53 -5.23 -0.48
N ASN A 314 5.16 -6.01 -1.36
CA ASN A 314 5.92 -5.57 -2.52
C ASN A 314 7.14 -4.69 -2.18
N ALA A 315 6.95 -3.47 -1.69
CA ALA A 315 8.05 -2.55 -1.38
C ALA A 315 8.69 -2.79 -0.02
N ARG A 316 7.93 -3.28 0.96
CA ARG A 316 8.36 -3.47 2.36
C ARG A 316 7.87 -4.79 2.95
N TYR A 317 8.51 -5.20 4.04
CA TYR A 317 8.04 -6.29 4.89
C TYR A 317 7.38 -5.73 6.15
N TYR A 318 6.24 -6.29 6.52
CA TYR A 318 5.44 -5.92 7.67
C TYR A 318 5.44 -7.05 8.70
N ASP A 319 5.82 -6.75 9.95
CA ASP A 319 5.73 -7.70 11.07
C ASP A 319 4.43 -7.44 11.87
N PRO A 320 3.42 -8.31 11.75
CA PRO A 320 2.15 -8.12 12.45
C PRO A 320 2.25 -8.31 13.97
N ASN A 321 3.29 -9.00 14.46
CA ASN A 321 3.51 -9.17 15.90
C ASN A 321 4.06 -7.89 16.55
N VAL A 322 4.79 -7.08 15.78
CA VAL A 322 5.32 -5.78 16.21
C VAL A 322 4.39 -4.64 15.83
N GLY A 323 3.56 -4.85 14.80
CA GLY A 323 2.59 -3.87 14.32
C GLY A 323 3.22 -2.76 13.47
N ARG A 324 4.36 -3.03 12.80
CA ARG A 324 5.05 -2.02 12.00
C ARG A 324 5.85 -2.60 10.83
N PHE A 325 6.20 -1.75 9.89
CA PHE A 325 7.16 -2.09 8.85
C PHE A 325 8.58 -2.27 9.41
N LEU A 326 9.37 -3.17 8.81
CA LEU A 326 10.76 -3.39 9.17
C LEU A 326 11.66 -2.25 8.71
N SER A 327 11.50 -1.82 7.45
CA SER A 327 12.26 -0.75 6.81
C SER A 327 11.44 0.52 6.68
N PRO A 328 12.11 1.70 6.60
CA PRO A 328 11.40 2.96 6.50
C PRO A 328 10.69 3.12 5.16
N ASP A 329 9.64 3.91 5.15
CA ASP A 329 9.04 4.40 3.90
C ASP A 329 10.03 5.26 3.15
N THR A 330 9.97 5.20 1.83
CA THR A 330 10.74 6.10 0.96
C THR A 330 10.06 7.45 0.77
N ILE A 331 8.81 7.61 1.26
CA ILE A 331 7.99 8.80 1.11
C ILE A 331 7.74 9.41 2.48
N LEU A 332 8.41 10.52 2.78
CA LEU A 332 8.19 11.29 4.00
C LEU A 332 6.88 12.07 3.90
N GLY A 333 6.02 11.94 4.91
CA GLY A 333 4.73 12.63 4.96
C GLY A 333 3.69 12.05 3.99
N ALA A 334 3.87 10.80 3.53
CA ALA A 334 2.85 10.09 2.78
C ALA A 334 1.52 10.16 3.53
N ASN A 335 0.44 10.47 2.80
CA ASN A 335 -0.93 10.53 3.32
C ASN A 335 -1.30 11.72 4.24
N GLY A 336 -0.42 12.70 4.41
CA GLY A 336 -0.71 13.94 5.16
C GLY A 336 -0.90 13.72 6.68
N GLY A 337 -0.75 14.77 7.45
CA GLY A 337 -0.88 14.71 8.92
C GLY A 337 0.41 14.34 9.64
N LEU A 338 0.40 14.50 10.99
CA LEU A 338 1.58 14.27 11.83
C LEU A 338 2.06 12.80 11.79
N GLN A 339 1.13 11.85 11.67
CA GLN A 339 1.44 10.42 11.65
C GLN A 339 2.14 9.97 10.36
N GLY A 340 1.94 10.68 9.23
CA GLY A 340 2.63 10.39 7.98
C GLY A 340 4.15 10.66 8.01
N TYR A 341 4.65 11.25 9.09
CA TYR A 341 6.09 11.43 9.32
C TYR A 341 6.72 10.23 10.02
N ASN A 342 5.94 9.31 10.60
CA ASN A 342 6.45 8.04 11.11
C ASN A 342 6.60 7.05 9.95
N LEU A 343 7.83 6.91 9.46
CA LEU A 343 8.12 6.12 8.26
C LEU A 343 7.96 4.61 8.45
N PHE A 344 7.72 4.14 9.66
CA PHE A 344 7.57 2.72 9.98
C PHE A 344 6.14 2.34 10.36
N ALA A 345 5.27 3.32 10.59
CA ALA A 345 3.90 3.06 11.00
C ALA A 345 3.11 2.33 9.89
N TYR A 346 2.40 1.28 10.27
CA TYR A 346 1.46 0.61 9.40
C TYR A 346 0.08 1.29 9.53
N CYS A 347 -0.47 1.72 8.38
CA CYS A 347 -1.83 2.25 8.27
C CYS A 347 -2.18 3.37 9.29
N ASN A 348 -1.23 4.26 9.61
CA ASN A 348 -1.40 5.31 10.64
C ASN A 348 -1.89 4.79 12.00
N ASN A 349 -1.47 3.59 12.40
CA ASN A 349 -1.94 2.92 13.61
C ASN A 349 -3.45 2.63 13.65
N ASN A 350 -4.10 2.61 12.50
CA ASN A 350 -5.50 2.21 12.35
C ASN A 350 -5.63 1.06 11.33
N PRO A 351 -5.13 -0.13 11.66
CA PRO A 351 -5.11 -1.27 10.76
C PRO A 351 -6.51 -1.85 10.49
N VAL A 352 -7.52 -1.46 11.28
CA VAL A 352 -8.92 -1.86 11.10
C VAL A 352 -9.53 -1.17 9.88
N MET A 353 -9.25 0.14 9.73
CA MET A 353 -9.85 0.96 8.67
C MET A 353 -9.00 1.02 7.41
N PHE A 354 -7.68 0.93 7.52
CA PHE A 354 -6.76 1.14 6.41
C PHE A 354 -6.03 -0.15 6.00
N ALA A 355 -5.57 -0.17 4.77
CA ALA A 355 -4.70 -1.21 4.22
C ALA A 355 -3.60 -0.57 3.37
N ASP A 356 -2.43 -1.20 3.29
CA ASP A 356 -1.30 -0.79 2.45
C ASP A 356 -0.82 -1.95 1.57
N PRO A 357 -1.45 -2.22 0.42
CA PRO A 357 -1.14 -3.38 -0.41
C PRO A 357 0.21 -3.32 -1.11
N SER A 358 0.81 -2.14 -1.17
CA SER A 358 2.07 -1.93 -1.88
C SER A 358 3.27 -1.80 -0.95
N GLY A 359 3.01 -1.59 0.35
CA GLY A 359 4.02 -1.23 1.31
C GLY A 359 4.59 0.17 1.13
N MET A 360 3.81 1.10 0.52
CA MET A 360 4.22 2.48 0.25
C MET A 360 3.17 3.50 0.67
N CYS A 361 1.88 3.16 0.57
CA CYS A 361 0.77 4.03 0.87
C CYS A 361 -0.41 3.24 1.41
N TYR A 362 -1.03 3.70 2.47
CA TYR A 362 -2.27 3.13 2.96
C TYR A 362 -3.48 3.89 2.40
N TYR A 363 -4.62 3.23 2.32
CA TYR A 363 -5.92 3.80 1.95
C TYR A 363 -7.04 3.20 2.81
N LEU A 364 -8.17 3.89 2.85
CA LEU A 364 -9.39 3.34 3.45
C LEU A 364 -9.74 2.02 2.75
N ASN A 365 -9.88 0.97 3.54
CA ASN A 365 -10.21 -0.36 3.08
C ASN A 365 -11.72 -0.52 2.80
N GLU A 366 -12.38 0.55 2.38
CA GLU A 366 -13.74 0.50 1.89
C GLU A 366 -13.70 0.04 0.44
N TYR A 367 -14.16 -1.18 0.20
CA TYR A 367 -14.42 -1.70 -1.13
C TYR A 367 -15.47 -0.82 -1.80
N TYR A 368 -15.05 0.00 -2.76
CA TYR A 368 -15.96 0.70 -3.66
C TYR A 368 -16.26 -0.22 -4.85
N PRO A 369 -17.36 -0.98 -4.86
CA PRO A 369 -17.74 -1.74 -6.03
C PRO A 369 -18.11 -0.76 -7.15
N GLY A 370 -17.23 -0.60 -8.12
CA GLY A 370 -17.53 0.07 -9.38
C GLY A 370 -16.65 1.25 -9.78
N TYR A 371 -15.66 1.68 -9.00
CA TYR A 371 -14.88 2.86 -9.34
C TYR A 371 -13.40 2.66 -9.67
N TYR A 372 -12.72 1.59 -9.23
CA TYR A 372 -11.31 1.41 -9.60
C TYR A 372 -10.94 -0.09 -9.70
N ASN A 373 -10.30 -0.48 -10.80
CA ASN A 373 -9.46 -1.67 -10.84
C ASN A 373 -8.29 -1.47 -9.87
N ILE A 374 -7.91 -2.46 -9.08
CA ILE A 374 -6.67 -2.43 -8.27
C ILE A 374 -5.42 -2.31 -9.15
N GLU A 375 -5.51 -2.69 -10.44
CA GLU A 375 -4.52 -2.30 -11.46
C GLU A 375 -4.49 -0.79 -11.70
N ASP A 376 -5.59 -0.09 -11.40
CA ASP A 376 -5.71 1.37 -11.44
C ASP A 376 -5.37 2.03 -10.09
N ILE A 377 -5.19 1.23 -9.00
CA ILE A 377 -4.67 1.65 -7.69
C ILE A 377 -3.33 0.94 -7.42
N PRO A 378 -2.30 1.16 -8.15
CA PRO A 378 -0.99 0.92 -7.61
C PRO A 378 -0.57 2.21 -6.92
N CYS A 379 0.16 2.13 -5.85
CA CYS A 379 1.13 3.15 -5.47
C CYS A 379 2.12 3.42 -6.62
N TRP A 380 1.88 2.82 -7.72
CA TRP A 380 2.50 2.92 -9.03
C TRP A 380 1.69 3.75 -10.03
N ASN A 381 0.45 4.13 -9.66
CA ASN A 381 -0.45 4.93 -10.48
C ASN A 381 -0.73 6.25 -9.76
N PRO A 382 -0.71 7.41 -10.40
CA PRO A 382 -0.94 8.70 -9.77
C PRO A 382 -2.34 8.91 -9.16
N LEU A 383 -3.26 7.95 -9.30
CA LEU A 383 -4.58 8.01 -8.66
C LEU A 383 -4.61 7.71 -7.14
N PRO A 384 -3.69 6.95 -6.52
CA PRO A 384 -3.62 6.79 -5.07
C PRO A 384 -3.22 8.05 -4.30
N ASP A 385 -2.90 9.11 -5.00
CA ASP A 385 -2.66 10.39 -4.40
C ASP A 385 -3.92 11.06 -3.82
N TYR A 386 -5.09 10.44 -4.01
CA TYR A 386 -6.35 10.89 -3.42
C TYR A 386 -6.63 10.17 -2.11
N ILE A 387 -6.86 10.96 -1.06
CA ILE A 387 -7.40 10.50 0.22
C ILE A 387 -8.80 11.04 0.40
N VAL A 388 -9.60 10.38 1.23
CA VAL A 388 -10.92 10.91 1.59
C VAL A 388 -10.76 12.24 2.31
N ASN A 389 -11.49 13.26 1.88
CA ASN A 389 -11.46 14.56 2.55
C ASN A 389 -12.03 14.40 3.98
N PRO A 390 -11.26 14.68 5.04
CA PRO A 390 -11.76 14.55 6.41
C PRO A 390 -12.93 15.48 6.73
N ASP A 391 -13.06 16.59 5.99
CA ASP A 391 -14.17 17.56 6.17
C ASP A 391 -15.40 17.23 5.33
N ASP A 392 -15.25 16.39 4.31
CA ASP A 392 -16.33 15.93 3.42
C ASP A 392 -15.99 14.54 2.87
N PRO A 393 -16.41 13.47 3.56
CA PRO A 393 -16.10 12.09 3.17
C PRO A 393 -16.64 11.65 1.80
N SER A 394 -17.48 12.44 1.17
CA SER A 394 -17.95 12.19 -0.21
C SER A 394 -16.94 12.64 -1.27
N LYS A 395 -15.87 13.30 -0.88
CA LYS A 395 -14.83 13.84 -1.77
C LYS A 395 -13.47 13.23 -1.51
N LEU A 396 -12.74 12.99 -2.58
CA LEU A 396 -11.34 12.61 -2.53
C LEU A 396 -10.46 13.87 -2.60
N ILE A 397 -9.43 13.95 -1.76
CA ILE A 397 -8.39 14.97 -1.82
C ILE A 397 -7.03 14.33 -2.06
N LEU A 398 -6.13 15.06 -2.73
CA LEU A 398 -4.78 14.60 -2.99
C LEU A 398 -3.96 14.46 -1.70
N CYS A 399 -3.14 13.42 -1.58
CA CYS A 399 -2.12 13.34 -0.55
C CYS A 399 -1.08 14.46 -0.72
N GLU A 400 -0.31 14.78 0.33
CA GLU A 400 0.59 15.94 0.31
C GLU A 400 1.67 15.86 -0.77
N HIS A 401 2.21 14.66 -1.01
CA HIS A 401 3.22 14.45 -2.05
C HIS A 401 2.67 14.71 -3.46
N ALA A 402 1.49 14.20 -3.75
CA ALA A 402 0.81 14.45 -5.01
C ALA A 402 0.34 15.89 -5.13
N LYS A 403 -0.13 16.51 -4.02
CA LYS A 403 -0.42 17.94 -3.98
C LYS A 403 0.79 18.77 -4.39
N ASN A 404 1.97 18.43 -3.89
CA ASN A 404 3.22 19.14 -4.22
C ASN A 404 3.55 19.02 -5.71
N LEU A 405 3.51 17.81 -6.28
CA LEU A 405 3.74 17.59 -7.71
C LEU A 405 2.65 18.25 -8.57
N ALA A 406 1.39 18.02 -8.23
CA ALA A 406 0.26 18.60 -8.95
C ALA A 406 0.25 20.14 -8.83
N GLY A 407 0.46 20.66 -7.64
CA GLY A 407 0.58 22.11 -7.41
C GLY A 407 1.71 22.73 -8.21
N PHE A 408 2.87 22.05 -8.27
CA PHE A 408 3.98 22.50 -9.09
C PHE A 408 3.64 22.52 -10.58
N ILE A 409 3.14 21.41 -11.13
CA ILE A 409 2.81 21.34 -12.57
C ILE A 409 1.67 22.29 -12.93
N LYS A 410 0.58 22.31 -12.17
CA LYS A 410 -0.57 23.20 -12.40
C LYS A 410 -0.22 24.67 -12.24
N GLY A 411 0.75 25.02 -11.39
CA GLY A 411 1.27 26.35 -11.25
C GLY A 411 1.91 26.91 -12.55
N TRP A 412 2.34 26.05 -13.45
CA TRP A 412 2.88 26.42 -14.76
C TRP A 412 1.88 26.29 -15.92
N GLU A 413 0.73 25.66 -15.70
CA GLU A 413 -0.27 25.42 -16.72
C GLU A 413 -1.50 26.30 -16.52
N THR A 414 -2.10 26.78 -17.59
CA THR A 414 -3.35 27.53 -17.54
C THR A 414 -4.53 26.57 -17.49
N PHE A 415 -5.49 26.78 -16.58
CA PHE A 415 -6.73 26.05 -16.56
C PHE A 415 -7.63 26.45 -17.74
N ASN A 416 -8.05 25.49 -18.53
CA ASN A 416 -8.95 25.66 -19.67
C ASN A 416 -10.26 24.90 -19.42
N GLU A 417 -11.33 25.64 -19.17
CA GLU A 417 -12.67 25.07 -18.95
C GLU A 417 -13.26 24.42 -20.21
N THR A 418 -12.90 24.95 -21.38
CA THR A 418 -13.35 24.47 -22.68
C THR A 418 -12.16 24.07 -23.56
N PHE A 419 -12.42 23.34 -24.65
CA PHE A 419 -11.37 23.05 -25.61
C PHE A 419 -10.85 24.32 -26.28
N VAL A 420 -9.53 24.52 -26.20
CA VAL A 420 -8.83 25.61 -26.87
C VAL A 420 -7.77 25.06 -27.84
N PRO A 421 -7.60 25.66 -29.02
CA PRO A 421 -6.57 25.24 -29.96
C PRO A 421 -5.16 25.45 -29.35
N ALA A 422 -4.22 24.54 -29.62
CA ALA A 422 -2.82 24.76 -29.28
C ALA A 422 -2.23 25.89 -30.17
N ILE A 423 -1.47 26.78 -29.55
CA ILE A 423 -0.99 28.03 -30.21
C ILE A 423 -0.06 27.73 -31.41
N GLU A 424 0.64 26.60 -31.38
CA GLU A 424 1.72 26.33 -32.36
C GLU A 424 1.36 25.36 -33.49
N SER A 425 0.28 24.60 -33.42
CA SER A 425 0.08 23.53 -34.42
C SER A 425 -1.23 23.56 -35.17
N GLY A 426 -2.26 24.26 -34.70
CA GLY A 426 -3.60 24.22 -35.30
C GLY A 426 -4.23 22.81 -35.37
N GLU A 427 -3.49 21.77 -34.99
CA GLU A 427 -3.90 20.37 -35.09
C GLU A 427 -4.32 19.76 -33.74
N ASN A 428 -3.97 20.38 -32.64
CA ASN A 428 -4.27 19.89 -31.29
C ASN A 428 -5.16 20.87 -30.53
N GLU A 429 -5.98 20.35 -29.65
CA GLU A 429 -6.84 21.08 -28.73
C GLU A 429 -6.41 20.75 -27.30
N ALA A 430 -6.48 21.73 -26.40
CA ALA A 430 -6.17 21.54 -24.99
C ALA A 430 -7.42 21.77 -24.12
N ILE A 431 -7.53 21.01 -23.02
CA ILE A 431 -8.57 21.16 -22.02
C ILE A 431 -7.99 20.87 -20.62
N GLY A 432 -8.58 21.41 -19.58
CA GLY A 432 -8.09 21.27 -18.22
C GLY A 432 -6.74 21.95 -18.03
N TYR A 433 -5.79 21.27 -17.39
CA TYR A 433 -4.43 21.76 -17.17
C TYR A 433 -3.49 21.37 -18.32
N GLY A 434 -3.83 21.79 -19.54
CA GLY A 434 -2.97 21.57 -20.70
C GLY A 434 -3.00 20.15 -21.27
N TYR A 435 -4.00 19.32 -20.92
CA TYR A 435 -4.17 18.02 -21.57
C TYR A 435 -4.53 18.20 -23.04
N THR A 436 -3.70 17.69 -23.94
CA THR A 436 -3.82 17.92 -25.39
C THR A 436 -4.22 16.65 -26.13
N ILE A 437 -5.17 16.78 -27.06
CA ILE A 437 -5.58 15.74 -27.99
C ILE A 437 -5.58 16.29 -29.41
N LYS A 438 -5.57 15.40 -30.41
CA LYS A 438 -5.79 15.81 -31.80
C LYS A 438 -7.17 16.45 -31.97
N ALA A 439 -7.24 17.58 -32.65
CA ALA A 439 -8.49 18.31 -32.84
C ALA A 439 -9.61 17.40 -33.40
N GLY A 440 -10.75 17.43 -32.74
CA GLY A 440 -11.92 16.61 -33.11
C GLY A 440 -11.82 15.13 -32.72
N ALA A 441 -10.72 14.66 -32.10
CA ALA A 441 -10.57 13.26 -31.69
C ALA A 441 -11.43 12.93 -30.48
N ASN A 442 -11.86 11.68 -30.39
CA ASN A 442 -12.41 11.10 -29.16
C ASN A 442 -11.26 10.60 -28.28
N ASP A 443 -11.32 10.87 -26.99
CA ASP A 443 -10.30 10.47 -26.02
C ASP A 443 -10.93 9.79 -24.81
N GLU A 444 -10.50 8.59 -24.49
CA GLU A 444 -11.05 7.78 -23.42
C GLU A 444 -10.77 8.38 -22.01
N LEU A 445 -9.66 9.09 -21.84
CA LEU A 445 -9.37 9.72 -20.54
C LEU A 445 -10.29 10.91 -20.29
N ILE A 446 -10.61 11.71 -21.32
CA ILE A 446 -11.60 12.77 -21.25
C ILE A 446 -12.97 12.19 -20.92
N LYS A 447 -13.38 11.12 -21.62
CA LYS A 447 -14.66 10.46 -21.35
C LYS A 447 -14.74 9.91 -19.91
N ARG A 448 -13.65 9.32 -19.42
CA ARG A 448 -13.56 8.85 -18.03
C ARG A 448 -13.72 10.00 -17.02
N ALA A 449 -13.07 11.14 -17.27
CA ALA A 449 -13.10 12.28 -16.37
C ALA A 449 -14.44 13.03 -16.39
N THR A 450 -15.16 13.05 -17.51
CA THR A 450 -16.29 13.96 -17.74
C THR A 450 -17.59 13.26 -18.10
N GLY A 451 -17.56 11.95 -18.36
CA GLY A 451 -18.69 11.16 -18.84
C GLY A 451 -18.92 11.23 -20.37
N THR A 452 -18.26 12.14 -21.08
CA THR A 452 -18.39 12.30 -22.54
C THR A 452 -17.02 12.52 -23.21
N TYR A 453 -16.90 12.17 -24.50
CA TYR A 453 -15.65 12.40 -25.24
C TYR A 453 -15.37 13.89 -25.51
N ARG A 454 -16.41 14.70 -25.61
CA ARG A 454 -16.29 16.13 -25.94
C ARG A 454 -17.29 16.93 -25.10
N PRO A 455 -16.96 17.17 -23.80
CA PRO A 455 -17.77 18.02 -22.94
C PRO A 455 -17.74 19.46 -23.46
N SER A 456 -18.85 20.20 -23.27
CA SER A 456 -18.91 21.63 -23.59
C SER A 456 -18.02 22.46 -22.66
N SER A 457 -17.90 22.01 -21.40
CA SER A 457 -16.98 22.54 -20.40
C SER A 457 -16.66 21.45 -19.38
N ILE A 458 -15.60 21.65 -18.58
CA ILE A 458 -15.24 20.78 -17.47
C ILE A 458 -15.06 21.60 -16.19
N THR A 459 -15.38 20.99 -15.06
CA THR A 459 -15.11 21.58 -13.75
C THR A 459 -13.63 21.43 -13.37
N VAL A 460 -13.21 22.15 -12.31
CA VAL A 460 -11.86 22.01 -11.75
C VAL A 460 -11.61 20.57 -11.29
N GLU A 461 -12.59 19.95 -10.65
CA GLU A 461 -12.49 18.56 -10.17
C GLU A 461 -12.35 17.57 -11.33
N GLN A 462 -13.09 17.77 -12.42
CA GLN A 462 -12.96 16.97 -13.63
C GLN A 462 -11.60 17.17 -14.31
N ALA A 463 -11.09 18.40 -14.31
CA ALA A 463 -9.76 18.70 -14.82
C ALA A 463 -8.65 18.08 -13.95
N ASP A 464 -8.83 18.08 -12.63
CA ASP A 464 -7.94 17.42 -11.70
C ASP A 464 -7.91 15.91 -11.93
N TYR A 465 -9.06 15.31 -12.10
CA TYR A 465 -9.14 13.88 -12.41
C TYR A 465 -8.54 13.55 -13.77
N LEU A 466 -8.80 14.35 -14.81
CA LEU A 466 -8.17 14.19 -16.13
C LEU A 466 -6.64 14.36 -16.07
N PHE A 467 -6.16 15.31 -15.26
CA PHE A 467 -4.72 15.49 -15.03
C PHE A 467 -4.10 14.19 -14.50
N TRP A 468 -4.71 13.58 -13.48
CA TRP A 468 -4.19 12.34 -12.90
C TRP A 468 -4.30 11.14 -13.82
N LEU A 469 -5.38 11.01 -14.57
CA LEU A 469 -5.49 10.00 -15.62
C LEU A 469 -4.37 10.17 -16.66
N SER A 470 -4.06 11.40 -17.06
CA SER A 470 -2.98 11.67 -18.01
C SER A 470 -1.61 11.32 -17.47
N MET A 471 -1.37 11.57 -16.17
CA MET A 471 -0.12 11.16 -15.50
C MET A 471 0.02 9.64 -15.49
N ALA A 472 -1.04 8.92 -15.15
CA ALA A 472 -1.07 7.46 -15.07
C ALA A 472 -0.85 6.79 -16.42
N TYR A 473 -1.72 7.09 -17.35
CA TYR A 473 -1.80 6.36 -18.62
C TYR A 473 -0.96 6.96 -19.76
N GLY A 474 -0.55 8.22 -19.62
CA GLY A 474 0.22 8.95 -20.63
C GLY A 474 1.67 9.20 -20.22
N VAL A 475 1.86 10.03 -19.20
CA VAL A 475 3.17 10.61 -18.87
C VAL A 475 4.13 9.58 -18.28
N ASN A 476 3.69 8.83 -17.30
CA ASN A 476 4.50 7.84 -16.62
C ASN A 476 4.95 6.67 -17.54
N PRO A 477 4.06 6.03 -18.31
CA PRO A 477 4.50 5.05 -19.31
C PRO A 477 5.43 5.65 -20.38
N LYS A 478 5.23 6.92 -20.76
CA LYS A 478 6.10 7.63 -21.69
C LYS A 478 7.51 7.82 -21.11
N LEU A 479 7.63 8.25 -19.84
CA LEU A 479 8.91 8.39 -19.14
C LEU A 479 9.66 7.06 -19.11
N LYS A 480 9.00 5.96 -18.72
CA LYS A 480 9.58 4.61 -18.66
C LYS A 480 10.09 4.14 -20.03
N ARG A 481 9.27 4.27 -21.09
CA ARG A 481 9.69 3.89 -22.45
C ARG A 481 10.87 4.73 -22.95
N GLY A 482 10.89 6.02 -22.62
CA GLY A 482 12.00 6.90 -22.98
C GLY A 482 13.30 6.48 -22.30
N ALA A 483 13.27 6.19 -21.00
CA ALA A 483 14.44 5.70 -20.26
C ALA A 483 14.95 4.37 -20.83
N ALA A 484 14.06 3.42 -21.07
CA ALA A 484 14.40 2.13 -21.68
C ALA A 484 15.03 2.30 -23.07
N SER A 485 14.57 3.26 -23.89
CA SER A 485 15.10 3.49 -25.23
C SER A 485 16.56 3.97 -25.27
N VAL A 486 17.05 4.53 -24.17
CA VAL A 486 18.44 5.00 -24.01
C VAL A 486 19.23 4.19 -22.99
N GLY A 487 18.68 3.05 -22.53
CA GLY A 487 19.35 2.14 -21.61
C GLY A 487 19.57 2.71 -20.21
N CYS A 488 18.74 3.67 -19.78
CA CYS A 488 18.88 4.35 -18.48
C CYS A 488 17.98 3.76 -17.42
N VAL A 489 18.48 3.66 -16.20
CA VAL A 489 17.70 3.33 -15.00
C VAL A 489 17.13 4.62 -14.42
N LEU A 490 15.80 4.67 -14.25
CA LEU A 490 15.15 5.81 -13.60
C LEU A 490 15.40 5.78 -12.10
N PRO A 491 15.42 6.97 -11.43
CA PRO A 491 15.34 7.05 -9.99
C PRO A 491 14.12 6.27 -9.46
N PRO A 492 14.13 5.81 -8.20
CA PRO A 492 12.95 5.20 -7.60
C PRO A 492 11.73 6.11 -7.71
N ARG A 493 10.55 5.54 -7.96
CA ARG A 493 9.29 6.30 -7.97
C ARG A 493 9.08 6.98 -6.63
N TYR A 494 8.32 8.07 -6.63
CA TYR A 494 8.01 8.93 -5.48
C TYR A 494 9.22 9.66 -4.89
N THR A 495 10.39 9.53 -5.48
CA THR A 495 11.49 10.44 -5.15
C THR A 495 11.29 11.78 -5.85
N HIS A 496 11.87 12.83 -5.29
CA HIS A 496 11.84 14.15 -5.91
C HIS A 496 12.52 14.17 -7.30
N GLU A 497 13.53 13.33 -7.50
CA GLU A 497 14.19 13.13 -8.79
C GLU A 497 13.22 12.58 -9.84
N TYR A 498 12.46 11.54 -9.48
CA TYR A 498 11.46 10.96 -10.37
C TYR A 498 10.37 11.97 -10.73
N ASN A 499 9.90 12.75 -9.76
CA ASN A 499 8.89 13.78 -9.95
C ASN A 499 9.36 14.91 -10.86
N ALA A 500 10.60 15.33 -10.73
CA ALA A 500 11.18 16.32 -11.64
C ALA A 500 11.19 15.81 -13.09
N LEU A 501 11.55 14.53 -13.30
CA LEU A 501 11.51 13.90 -14.62
C LEU A 501 10.07 13.76 -15.16
N LEU A 502 9.09 13.44 -14.30
CA LEU A 502 7.68 13.43 -14.68
C LEU A 502 7.21 14.81 -15.14
N SER A 503 7.57 15.87 -14.43
CA SER A 503 7.19 17.23 -14.81
C SER A 503 7.75 17.62 -16.20
N VAL A 504 9.01 17.30 -16.49
CA VAL A 504 9.58 17.53 -17.83
C VAL A 504 8.89 16.68 -18.89
N THR A 505 8.55 15.41 -18.56
CA THR A 505 7.88 14.50 -19.49
C THR A 505 6.46 14.95 -19.80
N TYR A 506 5.73 15.51 -18.83
CA TYR A 506 4.40 16.10 -19.01
C TYR A 506 4.44 17.24 -20.04
N ASN A 507 5.41 18.14 -19.91
CA ASN A 507 5.51 19.36 -20.70
C ASN A 507 6.35 19.22 -22.00
N SER A 508 6.87 18.02 -22.31
CA SER A 508 7.80 17.85 -23.44
C SER A 508 7.52 16.59 -24.24
N SER A 509 7.53 16.72 -25.57
CA SER A 509 7.35 15.56 -26.44
C SER A 509 8.59 14.64 -26.51
N ARG A 510 9.81 15.18 -26.46
CA ARG A 510 11.08 14.42 -26.65
C ARG A 510 12.22 14.84 -25.73
N LYS A 511 12.25 16.07 -25.21
CA LYS A 511 13.36 16.64 -24.42
C LYS A 511 13.66 15.85 -23.13
N TYR A 512 12.68 15.15 -22.59
CA TYR A 512 12.87 14.28 -21.41
C TYR A 512 13.84 13.12 -21.71
N ILE A 513 13.91 12.61 -22.96
CA ILE A 513 14.84 11.53 -23.33
C ILE A 513 16.28 12.07 -23.33
N GLU A 514 16.50 13.27 -23.91
CA GLU A 514 17.80 13.95 -23.87
C GLU A 514 18.23 14.19 -22.43
N LEU A 515 17.33 14.69 -21.57
CA LEU A 515 17.57 14.93 -20.15
C LEU A 515 18.02 13.66 -19.42
N ILE A 516 17.29 12.56 -19.57
CA ILE A 516 17.63 11.28 -18.93
C ILE A 516 19.01 10.80 -19.39
N SER A 517 19.31 10.90 -20.69
CA SER A 517 20.60 10.51 -21.24
C SER A 517 21.73 11.37 -20.68
N ASP A 518 21.54 12.69 -20.60
CA ASP A 518 22.52 13.62 -20.05
C ASP A 518 22.80 13.35 -18.55
N LEU A 519 21.75 13.13 -17.77
CA LEU A 519 21.87 12.77 -16.35
C LEU A 519 22.60 11.43 -16.15
N ASN A 520 22.27 10.43 -16.96
CA ASN A 520 22.90 9.10 -16.90
C ASN A 520 24.39 9.16 -17.32
N SER A 521 24.77 10.11 -18.16
CA SER A 521 26.17 10.34 -18.53
C SER A 521 26.99 11.08 -17.46
N GLY A 522 26.36 11.45 -16.33
CA GLY A 522 26.99 12.18 -15.24
C GLY A 522 27.02 13.71 -15.41
N MET A 523 26.22 14.26 -16.34
CA MET A 523 26.08 15.71 -16.46
C MET A 523 25.50 16.31 -15.18
N ASN A 524 25.97 17.48 -14.79
CA ASN A 524 25.42 18.21 -13.64
C ASN A 524 23.89 18.41 -13.83
N PRO A 525 23.03 18.03 -12.86
CA PRO A 525 21.59 18.10 -13.03
C PRO A 525 21.07 19.47 -13.43
N MET A 526 21.55 20.56 -12.81
CA MET A 526 21.13 21.92 -13.17
C MET A 526 21.40 22.25 -14.64
N GLU A 527 22.55 21.84 -15.16
CA GLU A 527 22.92 22.07 -16.58
C GLU A 527 22.12 21.17 -17.53
N ALA A 528 21.88 19.92 -17.15
CA ALA A 528 21.06 18.98 -17.91
C ALA A 528 19.62 19.49 -18.09
N PHE A 529 19.00 19.96 -17.01
CA PHE A 529 17.65 20.53 -17.06
C PHE A 529 17.61 21.83 -17.90
N LYS A 530 18.54 22.77 -17.71
CA LYS A 530 18.61 24.00 -18.49
C LYS A 530 18.76 23.73 -20.00
N LYS A 531 19.55 22.73 -20.37
CA LYS A 531 19.76 22.33 -21.78
C LYS A 531 18.45 21.99 -22.48
N THR A 532 17.46 21.42 -21.77
CA THR A 532 16.15 21.09 -22.34
C THR A 532 15.31 22.31 -22.73
N ALA A 533 15.65 23.50 -22.26
CA ALA A 533 14.99 24.74 -22.66
C ALA A 533 15.47 25.27 -24.02
N ASN A 534 16.63 24.85 -24.49
CA ASN A 534 17.24 25.36 -25.72
C ASN A 534 16.38 25.05 -26.96
N GLY A 535 16.30 26.02 -27.87
CA GLY A 535 15.55 25.90 -29.12
C GLY A 535 14.03 26.10 -28.98
N ASN A 536 13.54 26.56 -27.82
CA ASN A 536 12.13 26.88 -27.63
C ASN A 536 11.83 28.35 -27.90
N VAL A 537 10.71 28.66 -28.55
CA VAL A 537 10.27 30.03 -28.85
C VAL A 537 10.03 30.85 -27.58
N PHE A 538 9.59 30.19 -26.49
CA PHE A 538 9.34 30.78 -25.17
C PHE A 538 10.49 30.53 -24.19
N TYR A 539 11.75 30.62 -24.68
CA TYR A 539 12.95 30.22 -23.95
C TYR A 539 13.00 30.69 -22.49
N ASN A 540 12.72 31.97 -22.20
CA ASN A 540 12.82 32.52 -20.84
C ASN A 540 11.81 31.89 -19.86
N GLY A 541 10.58 31.65 -20.28
CA GLY A 541 9.56 30.99 -19.46
C GLY A 541 9.91 29.53 -19.20
N ILE A 542 10.26 28.81 -20.27
CA ILE A 542 10.68 27.41 -20.18
C ILE A 542 11.96 27.27 -19.34
N LEU A 543 12.93 28.19 -19.46
CA LEU A 543 14.16 28.15 -18.67
C LEU A 543 13.87 28.29 -17.16
N LYS A 544 12.98 29.21 -16.76
CA LYS A 544 12.56 29.33 -15.35
C LYS A 544 11.97 28.01 -14.84
N ARG A 545 11.05 27.40 -15.59
CA ARG A 545 10.45 26.09 -15.24
C ARG A 545 11.54 25.01 -15.12
N ARG A 546 12.50 24.92 -16.05
CA ARG A 546 13.60 23.93 -16.02
C ARG A 546 14.53 24.11 -14.83
N ILE A 547 14.78 25.36 -14.40
CA ILE A 547 15.53 25.65 -13.16
C ILE A 547 14.74 25.19 -11.94
N ALA A 548 13.43 25.42 -11.89
CA ALA A 548 12.57 24.96 -10.80
C ALA A 548 12.51 23.41 -10.74
N GLU A 549 12.38 22.74 -11.87
CA GLU A 549 12.41 21.26 -11.96
C GLU A 549 13.80 20.68 -11.57
N ALA A 550 14.90 21.38 -11.92
CA ALA A 550 16.24 21.02 -11.45
C ALA A 550 16.36 21.13 -9.92
N ASN A 551 15.77 22.15 -9.31
CA ASN A 551 15.75 22.31 -7.86
C ASN A 551 14.94 21.18 -7.17
N ILE A 552 13.82 20.74 -7.78
CA ILE A 552 13.11 19.55 -7.28
C ILE A 552 14.06 18.34 -7.35
N TYR A 553 14.71 18.11 -8.49
CA TYR A 553 15.61 16.98 -8.68
C TYR A 553 16.77 16.95 -7.68
N ILE A 554 17.37 18.13 -7.38
CA ILE A 554 18.57 18.24 -6.54
C ILE A 554 18.22 18.22 -5.05
N SER A 555 17.11 18.85 -4.64
CA SER A 555 16.85 19.17 -3.23
C SER A 555 15.40 18.96 -2.77
N GLY A 556 14.51 18.46 -3.64
CA GLY A 556 13.10 18.24 -3.30
C GLY A 556 12.28 19.53 -3.07
N ILE A 557 12.79 20.70 -3.47
CA ILE A 557 12.10 21.97 -3.27
C ILE A 557 11.13 22.25 -4.43
N TYR A 558 9.83 22.29 -4.13
CA TYR A 558 8.74 22.54 -5.08
C TYR A 558 8.34 24.02 -5.09
N ASN A 559 9.09 24.85 -5.82
CA ASN A 559 8.77 26.26 -6.00
C ASN A 559 8.38 26.56 -7.46
N HIS A 560 7.16 27.10 -7.66
CA HIS A 560 6.68 27.62 -8.93
C HIS A 560 6.66 29.16 -8.86
N ILE A 561 7.80 29.80 -9.06
CA ILE A 561 7.87 31.27 -9.18
C ILE A 561 7.84 31.61 -10.67
N HIS A 562 6.75 32.27 -11.12
CA HIS A 562 6.58 32.78 -12.48
C HIS A 562 7.56 33.94 -12.81
#